data_48c789749e674f6b14d80b5c3fb1e0fb
#
_entry.id   48c789749e674f6b14d80b5c3fb1e0fb
#
_cell.length_a   1.000
_cell.length_b   1.000
_cell.length_c   1.000
_cell.angle_alpha   90.00
_cell.angle_beta   90.00
_cell.angle_gamma   90.00
#
_symmetry.space_group_name_H-M   'P 1'
#
loop_
_entity.id
_entity.type
_entity.pdbx_description
1 polymer ?
#
loop_
_entity_poly.entity_id
_entity_poly.type
_entity_poly.pdbx_seq_one_letter_code
_entity_poly.pdbx_strand_id
1 'polypeptide(L)'
;MCGAPPQSPTLPPHVDITKETVIYGTVTRGDYPVPGAYVRLLNEAGEFVAEVVTSGTGDYRFFAAPGTWTLSVLHRDGTARQPVVAPEPGLIETRLVLN
;
A
#
# COMPACT_ATOMS: atom_id res chain seq x y z
N MET A 1 6.25 -17.44 -6.80
CA MET A 1 6.94 -16.50 -5.95
C MET A 1 6.25 -16.37 -4.61
N CYS A 2 7.00 -16.42 -3.57
CA CYS A 2 6.47 -16.43 -2.22
C CYS A 2 6.60 -15.07 -1.52
N GLY A 3 6.68 -14.01 -2.25
CA GLY A 3 7.09 -12.75 -1.67
C GLY A 3 6.02 -11.95 -0.95
N ALA A 4 4.85 -11.83 -1.55
CA ALA A 4 3.86 -10.92 -1.02
C ALA A 4 3.04 -11.55 0.09
N PRO A 5 2.93 -10.90 1.27
CA PRO A 5 2.06 -11.42 2.32
C PRO A 5 0.59 -11.28 1.92
N PRO A 6 -0.30 -12.11 2.48
CA PRO A 6 -1.72 -11.95 2.25
C PRO A 6 -2.18 -10.57 2.70
N GLN A 7 -3.03 -9.94 1.90
CA GLN A 7 -3.60 -8.64 2.22
C GLN A 7 -5.06 -8.77 2.63
N SER A 8 -5.46 -7.98 3.59
CA SER A 8 -6.84 -7.95 4.08
C SER A 8 -7.12 -6.57 4.68
N PRO A 9 -8.39 -6.20 4.86
CA PRO A 9 -8.71 -4.92 5.51
C PRO A 9 -8.42 -4.91 7.00
N THR A 10 -8.13 -6.06 7.62
CA THR A 10 -7.93 -6.16 9.07
C THR A 10 -6.46 -6.21 9.41
N LEU A 11 -6.03 -5.39 10.36
CA LEU A 11 -4.65 -5.41 10.84
C LEU A 11 -4.37 -6.68 11.63
N PRO A 12 -3.16 -7.25 11.51
CA PRO A 12 -2.75 -8.33 12.39
C PRO A 12 -2.77 -7.87 13.86
N PRO A 13 -3.14 -8.75 14.80
CA PRO A 13 -3.27 -8.35 16.20
C PRO A 13 -1.95 -7.97 16.88
N HIS A 14 -0.81 -8.35 16.31
CA HIS A 14 0.50 -8.03 16.86
C HIS A 14 1.02 -6.65 16.48
N VAL A 15 0.29 -5.93 15.64
CA VAL A 15 0.73 -4.61 15.17
C VAL A 15 0.42 -3.57 16.24
N ASP A 16 1.43 -2.78 16.59
CA ASP A 16 1.31 -1.71 17.58
C ASP A 16 1.48 -0.37 16.86
N ILE A 17 0.39 0.33 16.62
CA ILE A 17 0.39 1.59 15.88
C ILE A 17 1.00 2.75 16.67
N THR A 18 1.33 2.56 17.94
CA THR A 18 2.06 3.57 18.71
C THR A 18 3.55 3.53 18.41
N LYS A 19 4.04 2.44 17.81
CA LYS A 19 5.45 2.23 17.50
C LYS A 19 5.68 2.00 16.03
N GLU A 20 4.68 1.50 15.30
CA GLU A 20 4.81 1.10 13.91
C GLU A 20 3.97 2.01 13.02
N THR A 21 4.46 2.21 11.81
CA THR A 21 3.73 2.95 10.78
C THR A 21 3.13 1.96 9.80
N VAL A 22 1.84 2.13 9.52
CA VAL A 22 1.12 1.28 8.57
C VAL A 22 0.55 2.18 7.48
N ILE A 23 0.99 1.96 6.25
CA ILE A 23 0.45 2.63 5.08
C ILE A 23 -0.52 1.64 4.43
N TYR A 24 -1.78 2.00 4.36
CA TYR A 24 -2.81 1.07 3.89
C TYR A 24 -3.88 1.79 3.09
N GLY A 25 -4.72 1.02 2.42
CA GLY A 25 -5.85 1.56 1.69
C GLY A 25 -6.37 0.58 0.67
N THR A 26 -7.00 1.12 -0.36
CA THR A 26 -7.55 0.32 -1.44
C THR A 26 -7.08 0.85 -2.78
N VAL A 27 -7.00 -0.07 -3.74
CA VAL A 27 -6.80 0.26 -5.16
C VAL A 27 -8.16 0.12 -5.84
N THR A 28 -8.59 1.18 -6.51
CA THR A 28 -9.87 1.20 -7.21
C THR A 28 -9.70 1.68 -8.63
N ARG A 29 -10.66 1.33 -9.47
CA ARG A 29 -10.82 1.89 -10.82
C ARG A 29 -12.27 2.35 -10.92
N GLY A 30 -12.47 3.68 -10.93
CA GLY A 30 -13.79 4.21 -10.69
C GLY A 30 -14.26 3.83 -9.28
N ASP A 31 -15.44 3.23 -9.18
CA ASP A 31 -16.00 2.80 -7.90
C ASP A 31 -15.71 1.34 -7.58
N TYR A 32 -14.93 0.65 -8.42
CA TYR A 32 -14.72 -0.78 -8.27
C TYR A 32 -13.35 -1.08 -7.67
N PRO A 33 -13.27 -1.99 -6.68
CA PRO A 33 -11.98 -2.43 -6.17
C PRO A 33 -11.21 -3.22 -7.23
N VAL A 34 -9.89 -3.13 -7.17
CA VAL A 34 -9.01 -3.82 -8.13
C VAL A 34 -8.23 -4.90 -7.39
N PRO A 35 -8.64 -6.16 -7.49
CA PRO A 35 -7.85 -7.26 -6.93
C PRO A 35 -6.66 -7.60 -7.83
N GLY A 36 -5.62 -8.17 -7.25
CA GLY A 36 -4.47 -8.64 -8.00
C GLY A 36 -3.59 -7.54 -8.57
N ALA A 37 -3.69 -6.32 -8.09
CA ALA A 37 -2.81 -5.23 -8.51
C ALA A 37 -1.50 -5.28 -7.72
N TYR A 38 -0.40 -4.95 -8.41
CA TYR A 38 0.91 -4.87 -7.77
C TYR A 38 1.12 -3.47 -7.22
N VAL A 39 1.26 -3.36 -5.92
CA VAL A 39 1.50 -2.08 -5.24
C VAL A 39 2.94 -2.09 -4.73
N ARG A 40 3.72 -1.14 -5.18
CA ARG A 40 5.13 -1.00 -4.78
C ARG A 40 5.30 0.17 -3.84
N LEU A 41 6.11 -0.05 -2.82
CA LEU A 41 6.52 1.00 -1.90
C LEU A 41 7.92 1.44 -2.30
N LEU A 42 8.05 2.73 -2.63
CA LEU A 42 9.33 3.33 -3.01
C LEU A 42 9.76 4.30 -1.93
N ASN A 43 11.06 4.38 -1.66
CA ASN A 43 11.58 5.32 -0.69
C ASN A 43 11.68 6.74 -1.29
N GLU A 44 12.21 7.67 -0.53
CA GLU A 44 12.31 9.07 -0.96
C GLU A 44 13.17 9.24 -2.20
N ALA A 45 14.15 8.37 -2.38
CA ALA A 45 15.01 8.38 -3.58
C ALA A 45 14.36 7.70 -4.78
N GLY A 46 13.17 7.14 -4.62
CA GLY A 46 12.49 6.42 -5.69
C GLY A 46 12.90 4.97 -5.81
N GLU A 47 13.62 4.45 -4.84
CA GLU A 47 14.11 3.07 -4.87
C GLU A 47 13.07 2.10 -4.35
N PHE A 48 13.02 0.92 -4.94
CA PHE A 48 12.12 -0.15 -4.55
C PHE A 48 12.43 -0.65 -3.13
N VAL A 49 11.41 -0.75 -2.30
CA VAL A 49 11.53 -1.26 -0.93
C VAL A 49 10.71 -2.53 -0.76
N ALA A 50 9.46 -2.53 -1.18
CA ALA A 50 8.57 -3.66 -1.01
C ALA A 50 7.47 -3.66 -2.06
N GLU A 51 6.84 -4.83 -2.24
CA GLU A 51 5.71 -4.98 -3.15
C GLU A 51 4.70 -5.93 -2.54
N VAL A 52 3.43 -5.60 -2.67
CA VAL A 52 2.32 -6.47 -2.27
C VAL A 52 1.33 -6.57 -3.42
N VAL A 53 0.49 -7.60 -3.38
CA VAL A 53 -0.60 -7.79 -4.33
C VAL A 53 -1.90 -7.53 -3.59
N THR A 54 -2.79 -6.73 -4.18
CA THR A 54 -4.06 -6.40 -3.53
C THR A 54 -4.93 -7.61 -3.32
N SER A 55 -5.71 -7.58 -2.25
CA SER A 55 -6.68 -8.62 -1.91
C SER A 55 -7.87 -8.63 -2.88
N GLY A 56 -8.78 -9.57 -2.69
CA GLY A 56 -10.01 -9.63 -3.49
C GLY A 56 -10.88 -8.40 -3.40
N THR A 57 -10.73 -7.59 -2.36
CA THR A 57 -11.43 -6.31 -2.20
C THR A 57 -10.52 -5.10 -2.46
N GLY A 58 -9.38 -5.33 -3.11
CA GLY A 58 -8.47 -4.25 -3.51
C GLY A 58 -7.62 -3.68 -2.38
N ASP A 59 -7.55 -4.35 -1.24
CA ASP A 59 -6.82 -3.83 -0.09
C ASP A 59 -5.33 -4.05 -0.20
N TYR A 60 -4.56 -3.08 0.29
CA TYR A 60 -3.10 -3.19 0.41
C TYR A 60 -2.66 -2.63 1.75
N ARG A 61 -1.50 -3.07 2.21
CA ARG A 61 -0.95 -2.63 3.49
C ARG A 61 0.56 -2.83 3.50
N PHE A 62 1.27 -1.81 3.97
CA PHE A 62 2.71 -1.87 4.18
C PHE A 62 3.03 -1.47 5.61
N PHE A 63 4.04 -2.13 6.18
CA PHE A 63 4.65 -1.73 7.43
C PHE A 63 5.94 -0.99 7.07
N ALA A 64 6.02 0.28 7.43
CA ALA A 64 7.13 1.14 7.04
C ALA A 64 7.59 1.99 8.21
N ALA A 65 8.78 2.55 8.11
CA ALA A 65 9.24 3.54 9.06
C ALA A 65 8.59 4.89 8.73
N PRO A 66 8.48 5.80 9.71
CA PRO A 66 8.10 7.18 9.38
C PRO A 66 9.05 7.77 8.34
N GLY A 67 8.51 8.56 7.43
CA GLY A 67 9.29 9.16 6.36
C GLY A 67 8.44 9.53 5.16
N THR A 68 9.10 9.80 4.06
CA THR A 68 8.47 10.13 2.78
C THR A 68 8.55 8.93 1.86
N TRP A 69 7.41 8.52 1.33
CA TRP A 69 7.28 7.33 0.51
C TRP A 69 6.51 7.64 -0.76
N THR A 70 6.61 6.77 -1.75
CA THR A 70 5.78 6.81 -2.95
C THR A 70 5.18 5.43 -3.16
N LEU A 71 3.87 5.39 -3.37
CA LEU A 71 3.17 4.18 -3.76
C LEU A 71 3.00 4.18 -5.27
N SER A 72 3.32 3.06 -5.92
CA SER A 72 3.22 2.90 -7.36
C SER A 72 2.44 1.63 -7.65
N VAL A 73 1.33 1.75 -8.37
CA VAL A 73 0.49 0.61 -8.71
C VAL A 73 0.68 0.26 -10.18
N LEU A 74 0.83 -1.03 -10.44
CA LEU A 74 0.88 -1.56 -11.79
C LEU A 74 -0.18 -2.64 -11.93
N HIS A 75 -1.07 -2.46 -12.89
CA HIS A 75 -2.13 -3.41 -13.23
C HIS A 75 -2.40 -3.29 -14.72
N ARG A 76 -2.89 -4.37 -15.33
CA ARG A 76 -3.20 -4.35 -16.77
C ARG A 76 -4.24 -3.31 -17.15
N ASP A 77 -5.10 -2.92 -16.21
CA ASP A 77 -6.16 -1.95 -16.44
C ASP A 77 -5.76 -0.51 -16.13
N GLY A 78 -4.51 -0.27 -15.75
CA GLY A 78 -4.05 1.09 -15.49
C GLY A 78 -2.93 1.14 -14.47
N THR A 79 -2.50 2.36 -14.18
CA THR A 79 -1.44 2.63 -13.22
C THR A 79 -1.87 3.76 -12.28
N ALA A 80 -1.18 3.86 -11.16
CA ALA A 80 -1.36 4.98 -10.24
C ALA A 80 -0.04 5.23 -9.51
N ARG A 81 0.17 6.47 -9.08
CA ARG A 81 1.35 6.85 -8.32
C ARG A 81 0.96 7.93 -7.33
N GLN A 82 1.32 7.74 -6.07
CA GLN A 82 0.89 8.64 -5.01
C GLN A 82 1.99 8.80 -3.98
N PRO A 83 2.46 10.05 -3.74
CA PRO A 83 3.35 10.31 -2.62
C PRO A 83 2.61 10.19 -1.29
N VAL A 84 3.30 9.70 -0.28
CA VAL A 84 2.76 9.51 1.06
C VAL A 84 3.78 10.01 2.07
N VAL A 85 3.35 10.87 2.97
CA VAL A 85 4.20 11.35 4.05
C VAL A 85 3.68 10.78 5.36
N ALA A 86 4.54 10.06 6.06
CA ALA A 86 4.26 9.48 7.37
C ALA A 86 5.18 10.14 8.40
N PRO A 87 4.78 11.26 9.01
CA PRO A 87 5.67 12.01 9.88
C PRO A 87 5.96 11.32 11.21
N GLU A 88 5.07 10.42 11.64
CA GLU A 88 5.19 9.71 12.92
C GLU A 88 4.52 8.35 12.81
N PRO A 89 4.73 7.45 13.78
CA PRO A 89 4.04 6.16 13.79
C PRO A 89 2.52 6.31 13.79
N GLY A 90 1.83 5.34 13.24
CA GLY A 90 0.37 5.33 13.18
C GLY A 90 -0.13 4.80 11.86
N LEU A 91 -1.41 5.03 11.61
CA LEU A 91 -2.10 4.58 10.41
C LEU A 91 -2.17 5.71 9.40
N ILE A 92 -1.72 5.43 8.18
CA ILE A 92 -1.80 6.37 7.06
C ILE A 92 -2.64 5.71 5.98
N GLU A 93 -3.84 6.22 5.75
CA GLU A 93 -4.74 5.69 4.73
C GLU A 93 -4.55 6.44 3.42
N THR A 94 -4.41 5.70 2.32
CA THR A 94 -4.27 6.29 0.99
C THR A 94 -5.04 5.43 -0.01
N ARG A 95 -5.99 6.04 -0.70
CA ARG A 95 -6.69 5.38 -1.80
C ARG A 95 -5.90 5.59 -3.08
N LEU A 96 -5.70 4.53 -3.84
CA LEU A 96 -5.02 4.57 -5.13
C LEU A 96 -6.05 4.33 -6.22
N VAL A 97 -6.21 5.31 -7.09
CA VAL A 97 -7.21 5.24 -8.17
C VAL A 97 -6.47 5.09 -9.49
N LEU A 98 -6.77 4.01 -10.20
CA LEU A 98 -6.17 3.76 -11.52
C LEU A 98 -6.78 4.72 -12.56
N ASN A 99 -5.92 5.23 -13.40
CA ASN A 99 -6.33 6.09 -14.51
C ASN A 99 -6.58 5.33 -15.79
#